data_590293e5b4636c613c3e1fa71c585908
#
_entry.id   590293e5b4636c613c3e1fa71c585908
#
_cell.length_a   1.000
_cell.length_b   1.000
_cell.length_c   1.000
_cell.angle_alpha   90.00
_cell.angle_beta   90.00
_cell.angle_gamma   90.00
#
_symmetry.space_group_name_H-M   'P 1'
#
loop_
_entity.id
_entity.type
_entity.pdbx_description
1 polymer ?
#
loop_
_entity_poly.entity_id
_entity_poly.type
_entity_poly.pdbx_seq_one_letter_code
_entity_poly.pdbx_strand_id
1 'polypeptide(L)'
;MIIKKDMLVGTALGLVLGCSGAIFAQQPMVDIGTRHGNLRAAQQYIVSAWQRIDQAQVDNNYNLGGHAGRAKDLLVQADQELKLAAESANSHEQ
;
A
#
# COMPACT_ATOMS: atom_id res chain seq x y z
N MET A 1 -1.21 3.54 -37.03
CA MET A 1 -1.33 3.63 -36.71
C MET A 1 -1.40 3.62 -36.04
N ILE A 2 -1.26 3.54 -36.23
CA ILE A 2 -1.41 3.63 -35.66
C ILE A 2 -1.40 3.50 -34.79
N ILE A 3 -1.42 3.54 -34.76
CA ILE A 3 -1.52 3.60 -34.03
C ILE A 3 -1.35 3.56 -33.28
N LYS A 4 -1.30 3.76 -33.36
CA LYS A 4 -1.25 3.96 -32.79
C LYS A 4 -1.36 3.99 -32.00
N LYS A 5 -1.34 4.10 -32.19
CA LYS A 5 -1.50 4.38 -31.50
C LYS A 5 -1.64 4.19 -30.66
N ASP A 6 -1.64 4.32 -30.83
CA ASP A 6 -1.85 4.33 -30.12
C ASP A 6 -1.67 4.03 -29.21
N MET A 7 -1.50 4.19 -29.40
CA MET A 7 -1.42 4.13 -28.71
C MET A 7 -1.21 4.06 -27.91
N LEU A 8 -1.17 4.29 -27.97
CA LEU A 8 -1.08 4.51 -27.29
C LEU A 8 -1.03 4.39 -26.47
N VAL A 9 -0.95 4.53 -26.61
CA VAL A 9 -1.01 4.64 -25.94
C VAL A 9 -0.84 4.51 -25.09
N GLY A 10 -0.83 4.59 -25.21
CA GLY A 10 -0.75 4.78 -24.50
C GLY A 10 -0.50 4.59 -23.66
N THR A 11 -0.50 4.89 -23.58
CA THR A 11 -0.43 4.95 -22.85
C THR A 11 -0.28 4.91 -21.96
N ALA A 12 -0.17 5.09 -22.15
CA ALA A 12 -0.17 5.29 -21.46
C ALA A 12 -0.17 5.22 -20.66
N LEU A 13 -0.17 5.43 -20.57
CA LEU A 13 -0.33 5.51 -19.89
C LEU A 13 -0.16 5.33 -19.15
N GLY A 14 0.03 5.31 -19.22
CA GLY A 14 0.07 5.38 -18.54
C GLY A 14 0.25 5.20 -17.81
N LEU A 15 0.26 5.49 -17.58
CA LEU A 15 0.22 5.47 -16.85
C LEU A 15 0.18 5.28 -16.14
N VAL A 16 0.21 5.45 -16.14
CA VAL A 16 -0.03 5.38 -15.49
C VAL A 16 -0.04 4.97 -14.95
N LEU A 17 -0.03 5.05 -15.02
CA LEU A 17 -0.19 4.63 -14.53
C LEU A 17 0.18 4.09 -14.12
N GLY A 18 0.45 4.14 -14.30
CA GLY A 18 0.60 3.71 -13.83
C GLY A 18 0.86 3.22 -13.38
N CYS A 19 1.17 3.29 -13.47
CA CYS A 19 1.04 2.85 -12.85
C CYS A 19 0.48 2.29 -12.18
N SER A 20 0.42 2.00 -12.62
CA SER A 20 -0.56 1.66 -11.61
C SER A 20 -0.63 0.18 -11.31
N GLY A 21 -0.15 -0.63 -12.16
CA GLY A 21 -0.08 -2.05 -11.88
C GLY A 21 0.72 -2.37 -10.64
N ALA A 22 1.75 -1.60 -10.41
CA ALA A 22 2.58 -1.80 -9.23
C ALA A 22 1.80 -1.60 -7.93
N ILE A 23 0.76 -0.78 -7.97
CA ILE A 23 -0.04 -0.51 -6.79
C ILE A 23 -0.72 -1.77 -6.28
N PHE A 24 -1.13 -2.62 -7.19
CA PHE A 24 -1.86 -3.83 -6.82
C PHE A 24 -1.02 -4.80 -6.01
N ALA A 25 0.28 -4.73 -6.17
CA ALA A 25 1.17 -5.67 -5.50
C ALA A 25 1.61 -5.16 -4.13
N GLN A 26 1.25 -3.94 -3.77
CA GLN A 26 1.75 -3.38 -2.53
C GLN A 26 1.06 -3.99 -1.33
N GLN A 27 1.86 -4.36 -0.37
CA GLN A 27 1.40 -4.84 0.92
C GLN A 27 2.18 -4.07 1.98
N PRO A 28 1.56 -3.82 3.14
CA PRO A 28 2.31 -3.21 4.22
C PRO A 28 3.34 -4.19 4.76
N MET A 29 4.40 -3.65 5.32
CA MET A 29 5.46 -4.48 5.86
C MET A 29 5.99 -3.86 7.15
N VAL A 30 6.62 -4.68 7.97
CA VAL A 30 7.27 -4.20 9.19
C VAL A 30 8.71 -3.89 8.82
N ASP A 31 9.01 -2.62 8.64
CA ASP A 31 10.35 -2.18 8.24
C ASP A 31 10.92 -1.11 9.18
N ILE A 32 10.29 -0.91 10.33
CA ILE A 32 10.83 -0.08 11.40
C ILE A 32 11.56 -0.99 12.37
N GLY A 33 12.77 -0.59 12.76
CA GLY A 33 13.57 -1.39 13.68
C GLY A 33 13.05 -1.33 15.10
N THR A 34 13.73 -2.03 15.99
CA THR A 34 13.31 -2.15 17.39
C THR A 34 13.50 -0.89 18.19
N ARG A 35 14.25 0.07 17.66
CA ARG A 35 14.50 1.34 18.33
C ARG A 35 13.23 2.12 18.58
N HIS A 36 12.24 1.98 17.71
CA HIS A 36 10.96 2.66 17.83
C HIS A 36 9.87 1.61 18.01
N GLY A 37 9.87 1.00 19.20
CA GLY A 37 9.04 -0.17 19.45
C GLY A 37 7.56 0.03 19.20
N ASN A 38 7.01 1.19 19.61
CA ASN A 38 5.60 1.44 19.39
C ASN A 38 5.26 1.65 17.93
N LEU A 39 6.13 2.31 17.17
CA LEU A 39 5.89 2.47 15.74
C LEU A 39 6.00 1.14 15.02
N ARG A 40 6.97 0.33 15.43
CA ARG A 40 7.10 -1.03 14.87
C ARG A 40 5.87 -1.87 15.19
N ALA A 41 5.38 -1.80 16.43
CA ALA A 41 4.17 -2.54 16.81
C ALA A 41 2.97 -2.10 15.98
N ALA A 42 2.84 -0.80 15.72
CA ALA A 42 1.77 -0.30 14.88
C ALA A 42 1.84 -0.90 13.48
N GLN A 43 3.03 -1.01 12.92
CA GLN A 43 3.18 -1.67 11.62
C GLN A 43 2.76 -3.13 11.68
N GLN A 44 3.08 -3.82 12.77
CA GLN A 44 2.68 -5.22 12.94
C GLN A 44 1.15 -5.35 12.93
N TYR A 45 0.46 -4.43 13.60
CA TYR A 45 -1.00 -4.43 13.59
C TYR A 45 -1.57 -4.11 12.21
N ILE A 46 -0.91 -3.22 11.48
CA ILE A 46 -1.34 -2.89 10.12
C ILE A 46 -1.20 -4.11 9.20
N VAL A 47 -0.10 -4.83 9.30
CA VAL A 47 0.09 -6.04 8.51
C VAL A 47 -0.99 -7.06 8.84
N SER A 48 -1.27 -7.25 10.13
CA SER A 48 -2.32 -8.19 10.54
C SER A 48 -3.69 -7.77 10.03
N ALA A 49 -4.01 -6.47 10.13
CA ALA A 49 -5.29 -5.97 9.64
C ALA A 49 -5.41 -6.16 8.13
N TRP A 50 -4.36 -5.87 7.40
CA TRP A 50 -4.37 -6.05 5.94
C TRP A 50 -4.65 -7.51 5.58
N GLN A 51 -3.99 -8.43 6.27
CA GLN A 51 -4.18 -9.87 6.01
C GLN A 51 -5.61 -10.30 6.30
N ARG A 52 -6.21 -9.76 7.38
CA ARG A 52 -7.59 -10.09 7.72
C ARG A 52 -8.56 -9.57 6.67
N ILE A 53 -8.31 -8.37 6.16
CA ILE A 53 -9.17 -7.80 5.11
C ILE A 53 -9.02 -8.60 3.82
N ASP A 54 -7.79 -9.00 3.50
CA ASP A 54 -7.54 -9.84 2.34
C ASP A 54 -8.34 -11.14 2.44
N GLN A 55 -8.33 -11.77 3.61
CA GLN A 55 -9.09 -12.99 3.84
C GLN A 55 -10.61 -12.73 3.74
N ALA A 56 -11.05 -11.61 4.28
CA ALA A 56 -12.46 -11.25 4.20
C ALA A 56 -12.92 -11.09 2.76
N GLN A 57 -12.06 -10.55 1.90
CA GLN A 57 -12.38 -10.44 0.47
C GLN A 57 -12.58 -11.82 -0.14
N VAL A 58 -11.72 -12.77 0.19
CA VAL A 58 -11.85 -14.14 -0.31
C VAL A 58 -13.15 -14.76 0.22
N ASP A 59 -13.40 -14.61 1.51
CA ASP A 59 -14.58 -15.20 2.16
C ASP A 59 -15.89 -14.68 1.56
N ASN A 60 -15.88 -13.48 1.03
CA ASN A 60 -17.07 -12.84 0.48
C ASN A 60 -17.03 -12.77 -1.06
N ASN A 61 -16.17 -13.56 -1.69
CA ASN A 61 -16.04 -13.63 -3.14
C ASN A 61 -15.80 -12.25 -3.76
N TYR A 62 -15.01 -11.42 -3.05
CA TYR A 62 -14.66 -10.05 -3.48
C TYR A 62 -15.89 -9.16 -3.68
N ASN A 63 -16.94 -9.44 -2.94
CA ASN A 63 -18.21 -8.72 -3.09
C ASN A 63 -18.42 -7.75 -1.92
N LEU A 64 -17.42 -6.95 -1.62
CA LEU A 64 -17.47 -5.99 -0.52
C LEU A 64 -17.50 -4.55 -1.03
N GLY A 65 -17.98 -4.34 -2.24
CA GLY A 65 -18.26 -3.01 -2.78
C GLY A 65 -17.04 -2.13 -3.01
N GLY A 66 -15.86 -2.71 -3.11
CA GLY A 66 -14.64 -1.95 -3.30
C GLY A 66 -14.10 -1.33 -2.02
N HIS A 67 -14.86 -1.39 -0.94
CA HIS A 67 -14.45 -0.76 0.32
C HIS A 67 -13.30 -1.51 0.99
N ALA A 68 -13.29 -2.82 0.88
CA ALA A 68 -12.20 -3.62 1.45
C ALA A 68 -10.88 -3.31 0.76
N GLY A 69 -10.90 -3.18 -0.57
CA GLY A 69 -9.71 -2.80 -1.32
C GLY A 69 -9.20 -1.42 -0.90
N ARG A 70 -10.13 -0.48 -0.74
CA ARG A 70 -9.75 0.87 -0.30
C ARG A 70 -9.15 0.84 1.10
N ALA A 71 -9.71 0.03 1.99
CA ALA A 71 -9.17 -0.10 3.34
C ALA A 71 -7.73 -0.64 3.31
N LYS A 72 -7.48 -1.62 2.44
CA LYS A 72 -6.12 -2.16 2.30
C LYS A 72 -5.16 -1.08 1.80
N ASP A 73 -5.58 -0.26 0.84
CA ASP A 73 -4.75 0.82 0.34
C ASP A 73 -4.43 1.84 1.43
N LEU A 74 -5.42 2.16 2.26
CA LEU A 74 -5.21 3.09 3.36
C LEU A 74 -4.23 2.53 4.38
N LEU A 75 -4.26 1.22 4.62
CA LEU A 75 -3.30 0.59 5.51
C LEU A 75 -1.88 0.68 4.97
N VAL A 76 -1.71 0.52 3.66
CA VAL A 76 -0.39 0.68 3.04
C VAL A 76 0.11 2.11 3.24
N GLN A 77 -0.76 3.10 3.03
CA GLN A 77 -0.37 4.49 3.23
C GLN A 77 0.00 4.76 4.68
N ALA A 78 -0.79 4.24 5.62
CA ALA A 78 -0.50 4.40 7.04
C ALA A 78 0.85 3.80 7.40
N ASP A 79 1.15 2.63 6.85
CA ASP A 79 2.42 1.94 7.08
C ASP A 79 3.60 2.81 6.63
N GLN A 80 3.47 3.44 5.47
CA GLN A 80 4.51 4.31 4.95
C GLN A 80 4.69 5.55 5.82
N GLU A 81 3.58 6.11 6.34
CA GLU A 81 3.67 7.26 7.23
C GLU A 81 4.36 6.91 8.54
N LEU A 82 4.14 5.71 9.05
CA LEU A 82 4.83 5.27 10.25
C LEU A 82 6.33 5.18 10.02
N LYS A 83 6.74 4.70 8.87
CA LYS A 83 8.16 4.66 8.53
C LYS A 83 8.74 6.06 8.50
N LEU A 84 8.03 7.00 7.89
CA LEU A 84 8.50 8.38 7.84
C LEU A 84 8.57 9.00 9.24
N ALA A 85 7.63 8.63 10.11
CA ALA A 85 7.67 9.09 11.50
C ALA A 85 8.93 8.60 12.21
N ALA A 86 9.29 7.34 11.99
CA ALA A 86 10.50 6.78 12.58
C ALA A 86 11.75 7.49 12.06
N GLU A 87 11.77 7.78 10.75
CA GLU A 87 12.89 8.50 10.15
C GLU A 87 13.01 9.91 10.70
N SER A 88 11.87 10.59 10.88
CA SER A 88 11.86 11.92 11.50
C SER A 88 12.41 11.88 12.91
N ALA A 89 12.00 10.90 13.70
CA ALA A 89 12.49 10.76 15.06
C ALA A 89 14.00 10.51 15.06
N ASN A 90 14.50 9.70 14.13
CA ASN A 90 15.93 9.46 14.02
C ASN A 90 16.69 10.76 13.70
N SER A 91 16.14 11.60 12.84
CA SER A 91 16.78 12.86 12.49
C SER A 91 16.89 13.79 13.69
N HIS A 92 15.86 13.79 14.55
CA HIS A 92 15.84 14.67 15.71
C HIS A 92 16.79 14.23 16.81
N GLU A 93 17.21 12.98 16.77
CA GLU A 93 18.14 12.45 17.77
C GLU A 93 19.57 12.86 17.53
N GLN A 94 19.84 13.45 16.41
CA GLN A 94 21.18 13.94 16.09
C GLN A 94 21.35 15.38 16.52
#